data_6f30e66099cca22b8abbc96d87cf74d7
#
_entry.id   6f30e66099cca22b8abbc96d87cf74d7
#
_cell.length_a   1.000
_cell.length_b   1.000
_cell.length_c   1.000
_cell.angle_alpha   90.00
_cell.angle_beta   90.00
_cell.angle_gamma   90.00
#
_symmetry.space_group_name_H-M   'P 1'
#
loop_
_entity.id
_entity.type
_entity.pdbx_description
1 polymer ?
#
loop_
_entity_poly.entity_id
_entity_poly.type
_entity_poly.pdbx_seq_one_letter_code
_entity_poly.pdbx_strand_id
1 'polypeptide(L)'
;PNPMAQKAAGGVGIRFWIGDTSRAGQTNPTFNTGFATAGDSRVFVVPRRPTNLFVAATTPDQWTSVYNHFYAPGGILCGMTTCFDRPQTYQEILDHESDYLLRYLLRGDLDPWMFHVGNTRAYSGNRSVLSDLLDETFSKYSSMVNTPVRSVSFKQAGQAMQGRAAYNAAGVTATVTPCTSITVKATKAATV
;
A
#
# COMPACT_ATOMS: atom_id res chain seq x y z
N PRO A 1 15.40 5.10 10.37
CA PRO A 1 14.84 6.31 11.04
C PRO A 1 15.61 6.63 12.30
N ASN A 2 15.81 7.94 12.60
CA ASN A 2 16.56 8.41 13.75
C ASN A 2 15.82 8.07 15.05
N PRO A 3 16.39 7.28 16.00
CA PRO A 3 15.73 6.90 17.24
C PRO A 3 15.35 8.10 18.13
N MET A 4 16.12 9.18 18.08
CA MET A 4 15.81 10.42 18.81
C MET A 4 14.53 11.08 18.28
N ALA A 5 14.36 11.12 16.97
CA ALA A 5 13.13 11.64 16.36
C ALA A 5 11.91 10.76 16.71
N GLN A 6 12.08 9.44 16.75
CA GLN A 6 11.01 8.52 17.16
C GLN A 6 10.60 8.74 18.62
N LYS A 7 11.59 8.92 19.51
CA LYS A 7 11.34 9.22 20.93
C LYS A 7 10.64 10.57 21.11
N ALA A 8 11.08 11.60 20.39
CA ALA A 8 10.44 12.92 20.41
C ALA A 8 8.98 12.84 19.92
N ALA A 9 8.74 12.15 18.80
CA ALA A 9 7.40 11.93 18.25
C ALA A 9 6.49 11.21 19.26
N GLY A 10 6.96 10.15 19.90
CA GLY A 10 6.22 9.44 20.95
C GLY A 10 5.93 10.32 22.15
N GLY A 11 6.88 11.21 22.52
CA GLY A 11 6.73 12.18 23.61
C GLY A 11 5.61 13.21 23.38
N VAL A 12 5.44 13.68 22.14
CA VAL A 12 4.36 14.62 21.76
C VAL A 12 3.05 13.92 21.34
N GLY A 13 2.94 12.61 21.53
CA GLY A 13 1.69 11.88 21.30
C GLY A 13 1.51 11.32 19.91
N ILE A 14 2.49 11.40 19.02
CA ILE A 14 2.44 10.71 17.73
C ILE A 14 2.52 9.21 17.96
N ARG A 15 1.55 8.46 17.45
CA ARG A 15 1.44 7.00 17.64
C ARG A 15 1.66 6.22 16.36
N PHE A 16 1.41 6.83 15.21
CA PHE A 16 1.54 6.20 13.90
C PHE A 16 2.45 7.03 13.01
N TRP A 17 3.38 6.37 12.35
CA TRP A 17 4.34 6.96 11.44
C TRP A 17 4.31 6.19 10.12
N ILE A 18 4.35 6.88 8.99
CA ILE A 18 4.34 6.20 7.70
C ILE A 18 5.75 5.71 7.33
N GLY A 19 5.86 4.47 6.89
CA GLY A 19 7.11 3.89 6.41
C GLY A 19 7.47 4.43 5.03
N ASP A 20 8.75 4.76 4.84
CA ASP A 20 9.29 5.06 3.52
C ASP A 20 9.92 3.79 2.92
N THR A 21 9.27 3.22 1.91
CA THR A 21 9.73 2.00 1.22
C THR A 21 10.63 2.30 0.03
N SER A 22 10.89 3.58 -0.27
CA SER A 22 11.65 4.01 -1.45
C SER A 22 13.16 4.07 -1.23
N ARG A 23 13.64 3.95 0.00
CA ARG A 23 15.08 4.03 0.31
C ARG A 23 15.71 2.65 0.45
N ALA A 24 16.79 2.42 -0.28
CA ALA A 24 17.62 1.24 -0.10
C ALA A 24 18.21 1.18 1.32
N GLY A 25 18.34 -0.03 1.89
CA GLY A 25 18.95 -0.27 3.20
C GLY A 25 18.09 0.10 4.41
N GLN A 26 16.85 0.55 4.23
CA GLN A 26 15.91 0.71 5.34
C GLN A 26 15.18 -0.60 5.66
N THR A 27 14.89 -0.81 6.94
CA THR A 27 13.92 -1.84 7.34
C THR A 27 12.54 -1.39 6.88
N ASN A 28 12.02 -2.04 5.85
CA ASN A 28 10.67 -1.81 5.38
C ASN A 28 9.70 -2.60 6.23
N PRO A 29 8.60 -1.99 6.69
CA PRO A 29 7.57 -2.72 7.40
C PRO A 29 6.96 -3.78 6.46
N THR A 30 6.61 -4.92 7.04
CA THR A 30 5.82 -5.93 6.32
C THR A 30 4.47 -5.33 5.95
N PHE A 31 4.12 -5.42 4.68
CA PHE A 31 2.83 -4.92 4.21
C PHE A 31 1.67 -5.50 5.04
N ASN A 32 0.69 -4.67 5.30
CA ASN A 32 -0.53 -5.00 6.04
C ASN A 32 -0.35 -5.27 7.55
N THR A 33 0.87 -5.20 8.09
CA THR A 33 1.14 -5.44 9.52
C THR A 33 1.97 -4.37 10.21
N GLY A 34 2.97 -3.79 9.54
CA GLY A 34 3.86 -2.80 10.14
C GLY A 34 4.68 -3.31 11.34
N PHE A 35 5.26 -2.41 12.12
CA PHE A 35 6.02 -2.73 13.34
C PHE A 35 6.13 -1.53 14.30
N ALA A 36 6.37 -1.81 15.60
CA ALA A 36 6.75 -0.78 16.55
C ALA A 36 8.21 -0.31 16.32
N THR A 37 8.49 0.99 16.51
CA THR A 37 9.85 1.52 16.31
C THR A 37 10.78 1.13 17.44
N ALA A 38 12.06 0.97 17.13
CA ALA A 38 13.08 0.66 18.15
C ALA A 38 13.37 1.85 19.09
N GLY A 39 13.18 3.09 18.61
CA GLY A 39 13.42 4.31 19.40
C GLY A 39 12.32 4.61 20.42
N ASP A 40 11.09 4.24 20.11
CA ASP A 40 9.95 4.34 21.03
C ASP A 40 8.86 3.33 20.62
N SER A 41 8.65 2.30 21.43
CA SER A 41 7.67 1.24 21.15
C SER A 41 6.23 1.74 21.08
N ARG A 42 5.93 2.95 21.54
CA ARG A 42 4.60 3.60 21.41
C ARG A 42 4.35 4.11 19.99
N VAL A 43 5.40 4.26 19.18
CA VAL A 43 5.29 4.72 17.79
C VAL A 43 5.30 3.50 16.87
N PHE A 44 4.23 3.31 16.12
CA PHE A 44 4.05 2.21 15.20
C PHE A 44 4.24 2.69 13.76
N VAL A 45 5.05 1.98 13.00
CA VAL A 45 5.30 2.27 11.57
C VAL A 45 4.27 1.53 10.73
N VAL A 46 3.47 2.31 10.02
CA VAL A 46 2.50 1.84 9.04
C VAL A 46 3.18 1.77 7.68
N PRO A 47 3.20 0.61 6.99
CA PRO A 47 3.73 0.53 5.64
C PRO A 47 2.86 1.33 4.68
N ARG A 48 3.44 1.77 3.57
CA ARG A 48 2.71 2.34 2.45
C ARG A 48 3.01 1.56 1.18
N ARG A 49 2.03 1.45 0.31
CA ARG A 49 2.21 0.87 -1.02
C ARG A 49 2.71 1.94 -1.97
N PRO A 50 3.90 1.79 -2.55
CA PRO A 50 4.29 2.65 -3.67
C PRO A 50 3.37 2.38 -4.86
N THR A 51 3.15 3.40 -5.65
CA THR A 51 2.52 3.31 -6.97
C THR A 51 3.53 3.76 -8.01
N ASN A 52 3.38 3.29 -9.24
CA ASN A 52 4.21 3.74 -10.36
C ASN A 52 3.70 5.08 -10.95
N LEU A 53 2.97 5.87 -10.16
CA LEU A 53 2.72 7.28 -10.40
C LEU A 53 3.94 8.10 -9.97
N PHE A 54 4.89 8.24 -10.88
CA PHE A 54 6.14 8.95 -10.61
C PHE A 54 5.91 10.44 -10.29
N VAL A 55 6.82 11.02 -9.51
CA VAL A 55 6.72 12.42 -9.06
C VAL A 55 6.55 13.44 -10.21
N ALA A 56 7.15 13.17 -11.36
CA ALA A 56 7.09 14.03 -12.55
C ALA A 56 5.82 13.83 -13.40
N ALA A 57 5.00 12.80 -13.11
CA ALA A 57 3.82 12.48 -13.91
C ALA A 57 2.65 13.39 -13.54
N THR A 58 2.48 14.51 -14.25
CA THR A 58 1.36 15.44 -14.08
C THR A 58 0.38 15.41 -15.25
N THR A 59 0.74 14.74 -16.36
CA THR A 59 -0.09 14.56 -17.56
C THR A 59 0.04 13.13 -18.06
N PRO A 60 -0.91 12.64 -18.90
CA PRO A 60 -0.82 11.35 -19.57
C PRO A 60 0.52 11.13 -20.30
N ASP A 61 0.96 12.11 -21.09
CA ASP A 61 2.19 12.00 -21.87
C ASP A 61 3.43 11.88 -20.96
N GLN A 62 3.47 12.66 -19.89
CA GLN A 62 4.59 12.60 -18.93
C GLN A 62 4.62 11.25 -18.23
N TRP A 63 3.49 10.73 -17.80
CA TRP A 63 3.45 9.40 -17.17
C TRP A 63 3.86 8.31 -18.15
N THR A 64 3.31 8.32 -19.37
CA THR A 64 3.68 7.39 -20.44
C THR A 64 5.17 7.41 -20.73
N SER A 65 5.75 8.61 -20.86
CA SER A 65 7.19 8.76 -21.13
C SER A 65 8.05 8.20 -20.01
N VAL A 66 7.78 8.57 -18.76
CA VAL A 66 8.54 8.10 -17.60
C VAL A 66 8.35 6.60 -17.37
N TYR A 67 7.14 6.09 -17.53
CA TYR A 67 6.84 4.67 -17.38
C TYR A 67 7.63 3.82 -18.37
N ASN A 68 7.61 4.21 -19.63
CA ASN A 68 8.36 3.51 -20.68
C ASN A 68 9.88 3.65 -20.52
N HIS A 69 10.37 4.77 -19.97
CA HIS A 69 11.78 4.92 -19.63
C HIS A 69 12.27 3.89 -18.61
N PHE A 70 11.38 3.44 -17.71
CA PHE A 70 11.72 2.41 -16.73
C PHE A 70 11.47 0.98 -17.22
N TYR A 71 10.37 0.73 -17.93
CA TYR A 71 9.83 -0.61 -18.13
C TYR A 71 9.75 -1.09 -19.58
N ALA A 72 9.96 -0.22 -20.57
CA ALA A 72 10.05 -0.63 -21.98
C ALA A 72 11.40 -1.30 -22.27
N PRO A 73 11.58 -1.95 -23.44
CA PRO A 73 12.83 -2.56 -23.80
C PRO A 73 14.02 -1.58 -23.72
N GLY A 74 15.07 -1.98 -23.01
CA GLY A 74 16.21 -1.11 -22.70
C GLY A 74 15.99 -0.12 -21.56
N GLY A 75 14.84 -0.16 -20.90
CA GLY A 75 14.54 0.70 -19.75
C GLY A 75 15.36 0.33 -18.52
N ILE A 76 15.48 1.29 -17.58
CA ILE A 76 16.36 1.18 -16.39
C ILE A 76 16.04 -0.03 -15.51
N LEU A 77 14.76 -0.39 -15.38
CA LEU A 77 14.31 -1.50 -14.53
C LEU A 77 13.97 -2.75 -15.34
N CYS A 78 14.11 -2.71 -16.67
CA CYS A 78 13.89 -3.85 -17.53
C CYS A 78 14.91 -4.97 -17.20
N GLY A 79 14.43 -6.16 -16.88
CA GLY A 79 15.26 -7.27 -16.42
C GLY A 79 15.50 -7.33 -14.90
N MET A 80 15.20 -6.27 -14.16
CA MET A 80 15.22 -6.28 -12.69
C MET A 80 13.82 -6.52 -12.08
N THR A 81 12.78 -6.06 -12.78
CA THR A 81 11.37 -6.20 -12.38
C THR A 81 10.53 -6.55 -13.61
N THR A 82 9.45 -5.79 -13.85
CA THR A 82 8.67 -5.91 -15.07
C THR A 82 9.46 -5.36 -16.27
N CYS A 83 9.41 -6.07 -17.39
CA CYS A 83 9.93 -5.59 -18.67
C CYS A 83 8.88 -5.91 -19.74
N PHE A 84 8.38 -4.89 -20.39
CA PHE A 84 7.46 -5.05 -21.51
C PHE A 84 8.25 -5.32 -22.81
N ASP A 85 7.62 -5.98 -23.74
CA ASP A 85 8.17 -6.27 -25.07
C ASP A 85 8.21 -5.07 -26.01
N ARG A 86 7.43 -4.02 -25.67
CA ARG A 86 7.35 -2.75 -26.39
C ARG A 86 6.94 -1.60 -25.47
N PRO A 87 7.13 -0.34 -25.90
CA PRO A 87 6.57 0.80 -25.19
C PRO A 87 5.05 0.67 -25.02
N GLN A 88 4.56 1.01 -23.84
CA GLN A 88 3.14 0.95 -23.49
C GLN A 88 2.47 2.29 -23.80
N THR A 89 1.23 2.24 -24.22
CA THR A 89 0.34 3.41 -24.32
C THR A 89 -0.16 3.82 -22.93
N TYR A 90 -0.69 5.04 -22.81
CA TYR A 90 -1.29 5.51 -21.56
C TYR A 90 -2.40 4.57 -21.02
N GLN A 91 -3.27 4.09 -21.91
CA GLN A 91 -4.36 3.19 -21.50
C GLN A 91 -3.84 1.82 -21.05
N GLU A 92 -2.82 1.28 -21.68
CA GLU A 92 -2.18 0.02 -21.23
C GLU A 92 -1.50 0.18 -19.87
N ILE A 93 -0.91 1.36 -19.61
CA ILE A 93 -0.35 1.67 -18.29
C ILE A 93 -1.45 1.76 -17.24
N LEU A 94 -2.54 2.45 -17.52
CA LEU A 94 -3.70 2.51 -16.63
C LEU A 94 -4.25 1.11 -16.32
N ASP A 95 -4.41 0.28 -17.34
CA ASP A 95 -4.90 -1.08 -17.20
C ASP A 95 -3.97 -1.93 -16.30
N HIS A 96 -2.67 -1.85 -16.56
CA HIS A 96 -1.67 -2.60 -15.79
C HIS A 96 -1.58 -2.13 -14.33
N GLU A 97 -1.49 -0.83 -14.09
CA GLU A 97 -1.33 -0.28 -12.73
C GLU A 97 -2.61 -0.39 -11.90
N SER A 98 -3.78 -0.26 -12.53
CA SER A 98 -5.05 -0.49 -11.85
C SER A 98 -5.24 -1.94 -11.41
N ASP A 99 -4.68 -2.92 -12.11
CA ASP A 99 -4.69 -4.32 -11.71
C ASP A 99 -3.89 -4.56 -10.42
N TYR A 100 -2.78 -3.84 -10.21
CA TYR A 100 -2.07 -3.90 -8.92
C TYR A 100 -2.92 -3.35 -7.78
N LEU A 101 -3.54 -2.18 -7.98
CA LEU A 101 -4.39 -1.58 -6.95
C LEU A 101 -5.64 -2.43 -6.68
N LEU A 102 -6.24 -3.01 -7.71
CA LEU A 102 -7.36 -3.95 -7.58
C LEU A 102 -6.98 -5.16 -6.71
N ARG A 103 -5.81 -5.75 -6.92
CA ARG A 103 -5.33 -6.87 -6.09
C ARG A 103 -5.18 -6.46 -4.62
N TYR A 104 -4.77 -5.23 -4.32
CA TYR A 104 -4.70 -4.74 -2.93
C TYR A 104 -6.09 -4.63 -2.32
N LEU A 105 -7.07 -4.10 -3.07
CA LEU A 105 -8.47 -4.02 -2.62
C LEU A 105 -9.06 -5.42 -2.37
N LEU A 106 -8.90 -6.35 -3.30
CA LEU A 106 -9.46 -7.70 -3.20
C LEU A 106 -8.85 -8.52 -2.04
N ARG A 107 -7.61 -8.24 -1.65
CA ARG A 107 -6.97 -8.84 -0.48
C ARG A 107 -7.35 -8.17 0.84
N GLY A 108 -8.07 -7.07 0.81
CA GLY A 108 -8.37 -6.27 2.00
C GLY A 108 -7.12 -5.64 2.63
N ASP A 109 -6.17 -5.22 1.80
CA ASP A 109 -4.96 -4.52 2.27
C ASP A 109 -5.36 -3.18 2.89
N LEU A 110 -4.72 -2.85 4.02
CA LEU A 110 -4.94 -1.59 4.76
C LEU A 110 -3.84 -0.57 4.53
N ASP A 111 -2.80 -0.95 3.76
CA ASP A 111 -1.66 -0.07 3.50
C ASP A 111 -2.11 1.16 2.70
N PRO A 112 -1.80 2.38 3.16
CA PRO A 112 -2.06 3.58 2.37
C PRO A 112 -1.32 3.53 1.04
N TRP A 113 -1.98 3.94 -0.04
CA TRP A 113 -1.33 4.08 -1.33
C TRP A 113 -0.60 5.41 -1.40
N MET A 114 0.60 5.39 -1.96
CA MET A 114 1.45 6.57 -2.06
C MET A 114 1.42 7.14 -3.47
N PHE A 115 1.10 8.43 -3.56
CA PHE A 115 1.24 9.24 -4.77
C PHE A 115 1.78 10.62 -4.42
N HIS A 116 2.15 11.37 -5.43
CA HIS A 116 2.73 12.69 -5.28
C HIS A 116 1.70 13.79 -5.55
N VAL A 117 1.87 14.96 -4.95
CA VAL A 117 0.97 16.10 -5.17
C VAL A 117 0.84 16.45 -6.66
N GLY A 118 1.92 16.31 -7.44
CA GLY A 118 1.88 16.52 -8.89
C GLY A 118 0.87 15.64 -9.62
N ASN A 119 0.63 14.42 -9.13
CA ASN A 119 -0.31 13.47 -9.75
C ASN A 119 -1.79 13.90 -9.61
N THR A 120 -2.10 14.84 -8.70
CA THR A 120 -3.44 15.41 -8.52
C THR A 120 -3.70 16.63 -9.39
N ARG A 121 -2.67 17.11 -10.13
CA ARG A 121 -2.82 18.26 -11.01
C ARG A 121 -3.78 17.93 -12.15
N ALA A 122 -4.80 18.75 -12.32
CA ALA A 122 -5.70 18.63 -13.46
C ALA A 122 -4.96 18.92 -14.77
N TYR A 123 -5.05 18.01 -15.73
CA TYR A 123 -4.49 18.18 -17.07
C TYR A 123 -5.58 18.51 -18.12
N SER A 124 -6.85 18.15 -17.83
CA SER A 124 -7.99 18.45 -18.68
C SER A 124 -9.29 18.46 -17.84
N GLY A 125 -9.95 19.61 -17.74
CA GLY A 125 -11.13 19.75 -16.85
C GLY A 125 -10.76 19.40 -15.40
N ASN A 126 -11.44 18.42 -14.81
CA ASN A 126 -11.17 17.91 -13.46
C ASN A 126 -10.35 16.60 -13.48
N ARG A 127 -9.85 16.18 -14.62
CA ARG A 127 -9.09 14.93 -14.75
C ARG A 127 -7.63 15.12 -14.42
N SER A 128 -7.09 14.22 -13.61
CA SER A 128 -5.67 14.08 -13.29
C SER A 128 -5.23 12.64 -13.54
N VAL A 129 -3.93 12.38 -13.66
CA VAL A 129 -3.41 11.01 -13.81
C VAL A 129 -3.79 10.13 -12.61
N LEU A 130 -3.92 10.72 -11.42
CA LEU A 130 -4.41 10.00 -10.25
C LEU A 130 -5.89 9.66 -10.36
N SER A 131 -6.76 10.61 -10.78
CA SER A 131 -8.19 10.31 -10.94
C SER A 131 -8.42 9.23 -11.98
N ASP A 132 -7.69 9.27 -13.10
CA ASP A 132 -7.82 8.25 -14.15
C ASP A 132 -7.44 6.85 -13.63
N LEU A 133 -6.34 6.74 -12.85
CA LEU A 133 -5.94 5.47 -12.25
C LEU A 133 -6.96 4.96 -11.23
N LEU A 134 -7.52 5.84 -10.41
CA LEU A 134 -8.54 5.46 -9.42
C LEU A 134 -9.84 5.07 -10.09
N ASP A 135 -10.29 5.82 -11.10
CA ASP A 135 -11.51 5.52 -11.86
C ASP A 135 -11.41 4.14 -12.51
N GLU A 136 -10.28 3.83 -13.18
CA GLU A 136 -10.02 2.51 -13.76
C GLU A 136 -10.04 1.41 -12.69
N THR A 137 -9.35 1.65 -11.56
CA THR A 137 -9.29 0.68 -10.45
C THR A 137 -10.67 0.39 -9.88
N PHE A 138 -11.45 1.44 -9.58
CA PHE A 138 -12.79 1.27 -9.00
C PHE A 138 -13.82 0.75 -10.00
N SER A 139 -13.66 1.04 -11.28
CA SER A 139 -14.47 0.43 -12.34
C SER A 139 -14.27 -1.09 -12.35
N LYS A 140 -13.03 -1.56 -12.37
CA LYS A 140 -12.70 -2.99 -12.28
C LYS A 140 -13.22 -3.62 -10.99
N TYR A 141 -13.04 -2.97 -9.84
CA TYR A 141 -13.53 -3.46 -8.56
C TYR A 141 -15.06 -3.63 -8.57
N SER A 142 -15.79 -2.61 -9.03
CA SER A 142 -17.24 -2.61 -9.05
C SER A 142 -17.84 -3.65 -10.01
N SER A 143 -17.08 -4.04 -11.04
CA SER A 143 -17.50 -5.13 -11.94
C SER A 143 -17.44 -6.51 -11.28
N MET A 144 -16.64 -6.67 -10.21
CA MET A 144 -16.42 -7.96 -9.54
C MET A 144 -17.09 -8.03 -8.16
N VAL A 145 -17.26 -6.91 -7.47
CA VAL A 145 -17.65 -6.88 -6.05
C VAL A 145 -18.70 -5.81 -5.81
N ASN A 146 -19.80 -6.20 -5.17
CA ASN A 146 -20.89 -5.29 -4.79
C ASN A 146 -20.68 -4.63 -3.41
N THR A 147 -19.60 -4.98 -2.70
CA THR A 147 -19.31 -4.40 -1.38
C THR A 147 -18.61 -3.06 -1.54
N PRO A 148 -19.07 -1.99 -0.87
CA PRO A 148 -18.43 -0.69 -1.00
C PRO A 148 -17.03 -0.68 -0.40
N VAL A 149 -16.09 0.01 -1.07
CA VAL A 149 -14.76 0.28 -0.53
C VAL A 149 -14.89 1.23 0.66
N ARG A 150 -14.34 0.84 1.81
CA ARG A 150 -14.35 1.68 3.02
C ARG A 150 -13.01 2.41 3.14
N SER A 151 -13.06 3.73 3.10
CA SER A 151 -11.91 4.56 3.45
C SER A 151 -11.83 4.72 4.96
N VAL A 152 -10.70 4.35 5.54
CA VAL A 152 -10.43 4.51 6.96
C VAL A 152 -9.40 5.61 7.19
N SER A 153 -9.44 6.27 8.34
CA SER A 153 -8.40 7.23 8.70
C SER A 153 -7.05 6.52 8.90
N PHE A 154 -5.95 7.25 8.74
CA PHE A 154 -4.60 6.73 8.98
C PHE A 154 -4.44 6.13 10.39
N LYS A 155 -5.07 6.76 11.39
CA LYS A 155 -5.12 6.23 12.77
C LYS A 155 -5.82 4.86 12.82
N GLN A 156 -6.97 4.72 12.17
CA GLN A 156 -7.72 3.45 12.16
C GLN A 156 -6.96 2.36 11.42
N ALA A 157 -6.32 2.68 10.29
CA ALA A 157 -5.46 1.74 9.58
C ALA A 157 -4.30 1.26 10.47
N GLY A 158 -3.61 2.19 11.15
CA GLY A 158 -2.53 1.87 12.07
C GLY A 158 -2.98 1.00 13.25
N GLN A 159 -4.15 1.28 13.85
CA GLN A 159 -4.73 0.46 14.92
C GLN A 159 -5.07 -0.95 14.45
N ALA A 160 -5.67 -1.09 13.26
CA ALA A 160 -5.96 -2.40 12.68
C ALA A 160 -4.69 -3.20 12.39
N MET A 161 -3.62 -2.55 11.90
CA MET A 161 -2.33 -3.20 11.68
C MET A 161 -1.66 -3.61 12.99
N GLN A 162 -1.75 -2.81 14.06
CA GLN A 162 -1.27 -3.20 15.39
C GLN A 162 -2.00 -4.46 15.89
N GLY A 163 -3.34 -4.52 15.69
CA GLY A 163 -4.13 -5.70 16.00
C GLY A 163 -3.67 -6.94 15.24
N ARG A 164 -3.45 -6.80 13.92
CA ARG A 164 -2.91 -7.89 13.08
C ARG A 164 -1.52 -8.35 13.52
N ALA A 165 -0.63 -7.41 13.83
CA ALA A 165 0.72 -7.73 14.33
C ALA A 165 0.65 -8.49 15.67
N ALA A 166 -0.21 -8.06 16.58
CA ALA A 166 -0.45 -8.75 17.86
C ALA A 166 -1.04 -10.15 17.64
N TYR A 167 -2.04 -10.29 16.76
CA TYR A 167 -2.63 -11.57 16.41
C TYR A 167 -1.58 -12.54 15.83
N ASN A 168 -0.76 -12.08 14.88
CA ASN A 168 0.30 -12.91 14.29
C ASN A 168 1.33 -13.36 15.34
N ALA A 169 1.63 -12.50 16.33
CA ALA A 169 2.56 -12.80 17.41
C ALA A 169 1.94 -13.66 18.54
N ALA A 170 0.64 -13.87 18.53
CA ALA A 170 -0.08 -14.60 19.58
C ALA A 170 -0.06 -16.13 19.40
N GLY A 171 0.51 -16.62 18.30
CA GLY A 171 0.56 -18.06 18.02
C GLY A 171 -0.84 -18.71 18.01
N VAL A 172 -1.78 -18.04 17.34
CA VAL A 172 -3.16 -18.52 17.23
C VAL A 172 -3.20 -19.76 16.36
N THR A 173 -3.86 -20.81 16.87
CA THR A 173 -4.15 -22.03 16.13
C THR A 173 -5.64 -22.34 16.22
N ALA A 174 -6.21 -22.91 15.16
CA ALA A 174 -7.58 -23.37 15.15
C ALA A 174 -7.64 -24.82 14.70
N THR A 175 -8.44 -25.61 15.41
CA THR A 175 -8.76 -26.98 15.04
C THR A 175 -10.25 -27.07 14.79
N VAL A 176 -10.63 -27.59 13.63
CA VAL A 176 -12.02 -27.77 13.24
C VAL A 176 -12.36 -29.25 13.33
N THR A 177 -13.39 -29.59 14.12
CA THR A 177 -14.07 -30.90 14.08
C THR A 177 -15.36 -30.71 13.31
N PRO A 178 -15.47 -31.25 12.08
CA PRO A 178 -16.63 -31.02 11.22
C PRO A 178 -17.94 -31.30 11.94
N CYS A 179 -18.92 -30.44 11.76
CA CYS A 179 -20.26 -30.50 12.35
C CYS A 179 -20.31 -30.52 13.91
N THR A 180 -19.19 -30.30 14.59
CA THR A 180 -19.12 -30.40 16.07
C THR A 180 -18.60 -29.12 16.71
N SER A 181 -17.38 -28.70 16.41
CA SER A 181 -16.75 -27.57 17.10
C SER A 181 -15.60 -26.94 16.33
N ILE A 182 -15.30 -25.67 16.66
CA ILE A 182 -14.06 -25.00 16.32
C ILE A 182 -13.35 -24.65 17.62
N THR A 183 -12.18 -25.22 17.84
CA THR A 183 -11.34 -24.92 19.01
C THR A 183 -10.25 -23.95 18.60
N VAL A 184 -10.22 -22.76 19.21
CA VAL A 184 -9.18 -21.74 18.99
C VAL A 184 -8.31 -21.68 20.23
N LYS A 185 -7.00 -21.71 20.04
CA LYS A 185 -5.98 -21.55 21.10
C LYS A 185 -5.04 -20.43 20.72
N ALA A 186 -4.61 -19.64 21.69
CA ALA A 186 -3.59 -18.62 21.54
C ALA A 186 -2.57 -18.73 22.68
N THR A 187 -1.29 -18.47 22.39
CA THR A 187 -0.22 -18.50 23.40
C THR A 187 -0.07 -17.14 24.11
N LYS A 188 -0.63 -16.09 23.55
CA LYS A 188 -0.68 -14.72 24.14
C LYS A 188 -2.06 -14.13 23.89
N ALA A 189 -2.43 -13.13 24.67
CA ALA A 189 -3.66 -12.38 24.45
C ALA A 189 -3.66 -11.72 23.07
N ALA A 190 -4.72 -11.92 22.31
CA ALA A 190 -4.97 -11.25 21.02
C ALA A 190 -6.48 -11.05 20.87
N THR A 191 -6.84 -9.96 20.20
CA THR A 191 -8.23 -9.75 19.74
C THR A 191 -8.36 -10.39 18.36
N VAL A 192 -9.36 -11.23 18.19
CA VAL A 192 -9.71 -11.89 16.93
C VAL A 192 -10.76 -11.05 16.21
#